data_059d7545abd0ad37e09048d9459b910a
#
_entry.id   059d7545abd0ad37e09048d9459b910a
#
_cell.length_a   1.000
_cell.length_b   1.000
_cell.length_c   1.000
_cell.angle_alpha   90.00
_cell.angle_beta   90.00
_cell.angle_gamma   90.00
#
_symmetry.space_group_name_H-M   'P 1'
#
loop_
_entity.id
_entity.type
_entity.pdbx_description
1 polymer ?
#
loop_
_entity_poly.entity_id
_entity_poly.type
_entity_poly.pdbx_seq_one_letter_code
_entity_poly.pdbx_strand_id
1 'polypeptide(L)'
;MAGAMLIDLSQQASRHYGQRGGYFMQLKVSPISRQECSDAEWQARVDLAAAHRLAVMHGFNEGIFNHLTLTVPGRTDRYYQIPFGMHWSEVRASSFMEVGIDDGKVKRGAGDVERSCYCIHAPIHKALPHAAAVFHTHMPYASALTRLEDPRIKEIGQTEVLLMNAIAYDENYAGPAFAPEEGKRLAEIIGSKTILFMANHGITTCGKSVAQAYDRLYYVERAAQVQIYAMWTGQRLKQLPEPVVEVTKTERPAYTYDPSPSERHFDALKRILDRKEPDYAD
;
A
#
# COMPACT_ATOMS: atom_id res chain seq x y z
N MET A 1 -24.22 -32.60 56.73
CA MET A 1 -23.47 -31.32 56.91
C MET A 1 -22.18 -31.47 56.12
N ALA A 2 -22.16 -30.89 54.93
CA ALA A 2 -20.97 -30.83 54.09
C ALA A 2 -20.83 -29.36 53.66
N GLY A 3 -19.88 -28.66 54.30
CA GLY A 3 -19.56 -27.28 54.00
C GLY A 3 -18.67 -27.24 52.77
N ALA A 4 -19.15 -26.67 51.68
CA ALA A 4 -18.38 -26.38 50.50
C ALA A 4 -17.49 -25.15 50.74
N MET A 5 -16.19 -25.35 50.72
CA MET A 5 -15.15 -24.32 50.77
C MET A 5 -14.99 -23.73 49.36
N LEU A 6 -15.61 -22.57 49.12
CA LEU A 6 -15.39 -21.78 47.91
C LEU A 6 -13.99 -21.16 48.00
N ILE A 7 -13.07 -21.69 47.21
CA ILE A 7 -11.74 -21.08 47.03
C ILE A 7 -11.91 -19.90 46.10
N ASP A 8 -11.63 -18.71 46.61
CA ASP A 8 -11.60 -17.46 45.85
C ASP A 8 -10.37 -17.45 44.90
N LEU A 9 -10.62 -17.73 43.62
CA LEU A 9 -9.61 -17.71 42.56
C LEU A 9 -9.22 -16.31 42.12
N SER A 10 -9.84 -15.26 42.64
CA SER A 10 -9.57 -13.87 42.25
C SER A 10 -8.28 -13.31 42.84
N GLN A 11 -7.81 -13.84 43.96
CA GLN A 11 -6.60 -13.36 44.65
C GLN A 11 -5.29 -14.05 44.19
N GLN A 12 -5.36 -15.17 43.48
CA GLN A 12 -4.16 -15.83 42.94
C GLN A 12 -3.73 -15.28 41.56
N ALA A 13 -4.62 -14.67 40.78
CA ALA A 13 -4.26 -14.07 39.49
C ALA A 13 -3.48 -12.75 39.62
N SER A 14 -3.57 -12.03 40.73
CA SER A 14 -2.94 -10.72 40.89
C SER A 14 -1.47 -10.77 41.37
N ARG A 15 -0.93 -11.94 41.75
CA ARG A 15 0.45 -12.06 42.25
C ARG A 15 1.49 -12.54 41.25
N HIS A 16 1.10 -12.88 40.04
CA HIS A 16 2.04 -13.35 38.99
C HIS A 16 2.26 -12.37 37.81
N TYR A 17 1.66 -11.17 37.83
CA TYR A 17 1.87 -10.11 36.85
C TYR A 17 2.81 -8.98 37.32
N GLY A 18 3.46 -9.16 38.49
CA GLY A 18 4.47 -8.25 38.97
C GLY A 18 5.84 -8.57 38.40
N GLN A 19 6.41 -7.67 37.62
CA GLN A 19 7.81 -7.61 37.16
C GLN A 19 8.19 -8.57 36.00
N ARG A 20 7.49 -8.48 34.88
CA ARG A 20 8.20 -8.54 33.60
C ARG A 20 8.34 -7.10 33.12
N GLY A 21 9.53 -6.51 33.30
CA GLY A 21 9.90 -5.31 32.59
C GLY A 21 9.69 -5.59 31.10
N GLY A 22 8.63 -5.03 30.50
CA GLY A 22 8.35 -5.18 29.11
C GLY A 22 9.53 -4.59 28.35
N TYR A 23 10.30 -5.43 27.67
CA TYR A 23 11.18 -4.99 26.61
C TYR A 23 10.27 -4.52 25.47
N PHE A 24 9.73 -3.30 25.57
CA PHE A 24 9.27 -2.58 24.40
C PHE A 24 10.50 -2.30 23.57
N MET A 25 10.65 -3.00 22.46
CA MET A 25 11.69 -2.70 21.51
C MET A 25 11.41 -1.28 20.99
N GLN A 26 12.20 -0.30 21.45
CA GLN A 26 12.07 1.07 20.97
C GLN A 26 12.43 1.07 19.48
N LEU A 27 11.48 1.48 18.65
CA LEU A 27 11.73 1.76 17.25
C LEU A 27 12.87 2.81 17.16
N LYS A 28 13.91 2.49 16.40
CA LYS A 28 14.97 3.45 16.08
C LYS A 28 14.42 4.43 15.05
N VAL A 29 13.81 5.50 15.51
CA VAL A 29 13.30 6.58 14.65
C VAL A 29 14.10 7.83 14.93
N SER A 30 14.60 8.48 13.87
CA SER A 30 15.12 9.85 13.94
C SER A 30 14.21 10.71 13.06
N PRO A 31 13.21 11.38 13.66
CA PRO A 31 12.29 12.21 12.90
C PRO A 31 13.02 13.31 12.15
N ILE A 32 12.65 13.53 10.91
CA ILE A 32 13.16 14.62 10.08
C ILE A 32 12.17 15.78 10.17
N SER A 33 12.65 16.93 10.62
CA SER A 33 11.79 18.09 10.84
C SER A 33 11.44 18.80 9.52
N ARG A 34 10.37 19.61 9.56
CA ARG A 34 9.94 20.42 8.41
C ARG A 34 11.06 21.39 7.96
N GLN A 35 11.81 21.95 8.88
CA GLN A 35 12.88 22.92 8.60
C GLN A 35 14.07 22.30 7.84
N GLU A 36 14.22 20.99 7.88
CA GLU A 36 15.27 20.26 7.18
C GLU A 36 14.90 19.89 5.75
N CYS A 37 13.68 20.18 5.31
CA CYS A 37 13.13 19.80 4.00
C CYS A 37 12.78 21.03 3.17
N SER A 38 12.92 20.91 1.84
CA SER A 38 12.26 21.83 0.92
C SER A 38 10.73 21.66 0.96
N ASP A 39 9.98 22.62 0.42
CA ASP A 39 8.53 22.52 0.38
C ASP A 39 8.05 21.28 -0.39
N ALA A 40 8.71 20.95 -1.49
CA ALA A 40 8.40 19.78 -2.29
C ALA A 40 8.67 18.46 -1.54
N GLU A 41 9.79 18.38 -0.82
CA GLU A 41 10.12 17.20 0.00
C GLU A 41 9.12 17.03 1.15
N TRP A 42 8.75 18.13 1.82
CA TRP A 42 7.81 18.04 2.93
C TRP A 42 6.43 17.64 2.44
N GLN A 43 5.92 18.26 1.36
CA GLN A 43 4.64 17.89 0.78
C GLN A 43 4.60 16.43 0.37
N ALA A 44 5.67 15.91 -0.23
CA ALA A 44 5.79 14.50 -0.58
C ALA A 44 5.70 13.56 0.64
N ARG A 45 6.32 13.96 1.76
CA ARG A 45 6.24 13.25 3.04
C ARG A 45 4.82 13.29 3.63
N VAL A 46 4.17 14.46 3.61
CA VAL A 46 2.78 14.62 4.06
C VAL A 46 1.84 13.74 3.24
N ASP A 47 1.98 13.73 1.91
CA ASP A 47 1.12 12.91 1.06
C ASP A 47 1.37 11.41 1.28
N LEU A 48 2.63 10.99 1.44
CA LEU A 48 2.96 9.60 1.72
C LEU A 48 2.47 9.17 3.11
N ALA A 49 2.53 10.04 4.12
CA ALA A 49 1.96 9.78 5.45
C ALA A 49 0.43 9.65 5.38
N ALA A 50 -0.23 10.55 4.64
CA ALA A 50 -1.66 10.46 4.39
C ALA A 50 -2.02 9.11 3.75
N ALA A 51 -1.25 8.63 2.76
CA ALA A 51 -1.49 7.34 2.12
C ALA A 51 -1.43 6.18 3.11
N HIS A 52 -0.47 6.16 4.04
CA HIS A 52 -0.38 5.12 5.08
C HIS A 52 -1.59 5.15 6.02
N ARG A 53 -1.97 6.33 6.53
CA ARG A 53 -3.13 6.48 7.43
C ARG A 53 -4.44 6.11 6.74
N LEU A 54 -4.62 6.57 5.49
CA LEU A 54 -5.79 6.21 4.68
C LEU A 54 -5.82 4.70 4.39
N ALA A 55 -4.69 4.06 4.17
CA ALA A 55 -4.62 2.62 3.97
C ALA A 55 -5.10 1.86 5.22
N VAL A 56 -4.76 2.32 6.44
CA VAL A 56 -5.32 1.77 7.68
C VAL A 56 -6.83 1.99 7.74
N MET A 57 -7.29 3.20 7.43
CA MET A 57 -8.72 3.54 7.46
C MET A 57 -9.54 2.66 6.49
N HIS A 58 -8.96 2.24 5.37
CA HIS A 58 -9.61 1.40 4.37
C HIS A 58 -9.34 -0.10 4.56
N GLY A 59 -8.52 -0.50 5.55
CA GLY A 59 -8.19 -1.90 5.80
C GLY A 59 -7.24 -2.52 4.76
N PHE A 60 -6.32 -1.71 4.23
CA PHE A 60 -5.35 -2.15 3.22
C PHE A 60 -4.01 -2.60 3.82
N ASN A 61 -3.76 -2.31 5.11
CA ASN A 61 -2.55 -2.70 5.81
C ASN A 61 -2.62 -4.15 6.33
N GLU A 62 -1.47 -4.77 6.48
CA GLU A 62 -1.30 -6.09 7.10
C GLU A 62 -0.27 -6.00 8.24
N GLY A 63 -0.73 -5.60 9.43
CA GLY A 63 0.14 -5.38 10.59
C GLY A 63 1.25 -4.37 10.30
N ILE A 64 2.52 -4.80 10.41
CA ILE A 64 3.71 -3.99 10.13
C ILE A 64 4.33 -4.32 8.76
N PHE A 65 3.72 -5.23 8.02
CA PHE A 65 4.17 -5.63 6.68
C PHE A 65 3.51 -4.80 5.60
N ASN A 66 3.92 -5.03 4.37
CA ASN A 66 3.59 -4.22 3.19
C ASN A 66 4.31 -2.85 3.17
N HIS A 67 4.30 -2.18 2.02
CA HIS A 67 5.17 -1.02 1.83
C HIS A 67 4.53 0.00 0.89
N LEU A 68 4.57 1.27 1.30
CA LEU A 68 4.29 2.40 0.43
C LEU A 68 5.54 3.25 0.35
N THR A 69 6.07 3.46 -0.85
CA THR A 69 7.31 4.23 -1.06
C THR A 69 7.13 5.28 -2.13
N LEU A 70 7.98 6.31 -2.08
CA LEU A 70 7.98 7.43 -3.02
C LEU A 70 9.42 7.88 -3.25
N THR A 71 9.82 8.08 -4.50
CA THR A 71 11.13 8.71 -4.80
C THR A 71 11.19 10.11 -4.20
N VAL A 72 12.37 10.47 -3.68
CA VAL A 72 12.59 11.81 -3.10
C VAL A 72 12.51 12.85 -4.23
N PRO A 73 11.72 13.93 -4.08
CA PRO A 73 11.61 14.96 -5.11
C PRO A 73 12.96 15.51 -5.55
N GLY A 74 13.17 15.59 -6.87
CA GLY A 74 14.43 16.03 -7.46
C GLY A 74 15.60 15.05 -7.34
N ARG A 75 15.36 13.83 -6.85
CA ARG A 75 16.39 12.80 -6.69
C ARG A 75 16.02 11.54 -7.47
N THR A 76 17.03 10.87 -8.01
CA THR A 76 16.89 9.59 -8.73
C THR A 76 17.60 8.44 -8.02
N ASP A 77 18.29 8.74 -6.91
CA ASP A 77 19.17 7.82 -6.19
C ASP A 77 18.57 7.28 -4.89
N ARG A 78 17.39 7.76 -4.46
CA ARG A 78 16.78 7.39 -3.18
C ARG A 78 15.26 7.56 -3.15
N TYR A 79 14.62 6.88 -2.20
CA TYR A 79 13.18 6.92 -1.96
C TYR A 79 12.87 6.98 -0.46
N TYR A 80 11.66 7.43 -0.13
CA TYR A 80 11.13 7.44 1.23
C TYR A 80 10.57 6.08 1.61
N GLN A 81 10.92 5.60 2.81
CA GLN A 81 10.41 4.39 3.46
C GLN A 81 10.24 4.67 4.95
N ILE A 82 9.22 4.07 5.59
CA ILE A 82 9.10 4.07 7.04
C ILE A 82 10.09 3.07 7.66
N PRO A 83 10.55 3.30 8.90
CA PRO A 83 11.31 2.31 9.66
C PRO A 83 10.53 1.00 9.81
N PHE A 84 11.17 -0.14 9.60
CA PHE A 84 10.55 -1.44 9.81
C PHE A 84 10.08 -1.62 11.25
N GLY A 85 8.88 -2.13 11.44
CA GLY A 85 8.23 -2.27 12.73
C GLY A 85 7.28 -1.13 13.11
N MET A 86 7.25 -0.03 12.35
CA MET A 86 6.28 1.04 12.56
C MET A 86 4.92 0.64 12.00
N HIS A 87 3.88 0.71 12.82
CA HIS A 87 2.51 0.49 12.34
C HIS A 87 2.03 1.72 11.54
N TRP A 88 1.29 1.49 10.47
CA TRP A 88 0.89 2.56 9.55
C TRP A 88 0.00 3.64 10.19
N SER A 89 -0.70 3.32 11.28
CA SER A 89 -1.45 4.30 12.07
C SER A 89 -0.56 5.26 12.89
N GLU A 90 0.74 5.02 12.97
CA GLU A 90 1.69 5.88 13.71
C GLU A 90 2.45 6.83 12.76
N VAL A 91 2.34 6.60 11.43
CA VAL A 91 3.15 7.29 10.43
C VAL A 91 2.80 8.77 10.36
N ARG A 92 3.84 9.62 10.40
CA ARG A 92 3.80 11.08 10.22
C ARG A 92 4.74 11.50 9.10
N ALA A 93 4.59 12.72 8.60
CA ALA A 93 5.50 13.27 7.58
C ALA A 93 6.98 13.21 8.02
N SER A 94 7.24 13.41 9.31
CA SER A 94 8.58 13.32 9.92
C SER A 94 9.14 11.89 10.03
N SER A 95 8.30 10.84 9.88
CA SER A 95 8.69 9.44 10.15
C SER A 95 9.59 8.82 9.09
N PHE A 96 9.59 9.33 7.86
CA PHE A 96 10.26 8.69 6.75
C PHE A 96 11.78 8.83 6.79
N MET A 97 12.48 7.73 6.55
CA MET A 97 13.90 7.72 6.22
C MET A 97 14.08 7.72 4.70
N GLU A 98 15.23 8.18 4.22
CA GLU A 98 15.63 8.12 2.83
C GLU A 98 16.53 6.91 2.62
N VAL A 99 16.16 6.02 1.71
CA VAL A 99 16.87 4.77 1.43
C VAL A 99 17.46 4.83 0.02
N GLY A 100 18.72 4.47 -0.12
CA GLY A 100 19.42 4.45 -1.42
C GLY A 100 18.88 3.34 -2.31
N ILE A 101 18.57 3.67 -3.58
CA ILE A 101 18.05 2.72 -4.57
C ILE A 101 19.10 1.63 -4.90
N ASP A 102 20.37 2.01 -5.01
CA ASP A 102 21.42 1.08 -5.47
C ASP A 102 21.98 0.20 -4.34
N ASP A 103 21.97 0.65 -3.09
CA ASP A 103 22.66 -0.03 -2.00
C ASP A 103 21.78 -0.36 -0.78
N GLY A 104 20.50 0.06 -0.78
CA GLY A 104 19.57 -0.18 0.33
C GLY A 104 19.96 0.45 1.65
N LYS A 105 20.93 1.40 1.66
CA LYS A 105 21.40 2.03 2.88
C LYS A 105 20.56 3.26 3.21
N VAL A 106 20.34 3.48 4.50
CA VAL A 106 19.74 4.73 4.98
C VAL A 106 20.71 5.89 4.68
N LYS A 107 20.22 6.89 3.93
CA LYS A 107 20.95 8.09 3.54
C LYS A 107 20.62 9.28 4.46
N ARG A 108 19.41 9.30 5.01
CA ARG A 108 18.93 10.33 5.94
C ARG A 108 17.81 9.76 6.82
N GLY A 109 17.71 10.21 8.07
CA GLY A 109 16.86 9.62 9.09
C GLY A 109 17.52 8.39 9.75
N ALA A 110 16.74 7.59 10.48
CA ALA A 110 17.21 6.37 11.11
C ALA A 110 16.09 5.33 11.16
N GLY A 111 16.45 4.07 11.09
CA GLY A 111 15.57 2.92 11.18
C GLY A 111 16.13 1.71 10.47
N ASP A 112 15.48 0.58 10.66
CA ASP A 112 15.81 -0.64 9.94
C ASP A 112 15.08 -0.64 8.60
N VAL A 113 15.79 -0.95 7.51
CA VAL A 113 15.22 -1.08 6.17
C VAL A 113 14.55 -2.45 6.06
N GLU A 114 13.29 -2.49 5.72
CA GLU A 114 12.61 -3.75 5.44
C GLU A 114 13.15 -4.34 4.14
N ARG A 115 13.61 -5.60 4.21
CA ARG A 115 14.39 -6.23 3.14
C ARG A 115 13.57 -6.48 1.88
N SER A 116 12.34 -6.96 2.00
CA SER A 116 11.50 -7.25 0.84
C SER A 116 11.07 -5.96 0.14
N CYS A 117 10.79 -4.89 0.91
CA CYS A 117 10.56 -3.56 0.37
C CYS A 117 11.71 -3.11 -0.54
N TYR A 118 12.94 -3.15 -0.02
CA TYR A 118 14.11 -2.78 -0.82
C TYR A 118 14.24 -3.66 -2.08
N CYS A 119 14.13 -4.97 -1.93
CA CYS A 119 14.31 -5.90 -3.05
C CYS A 119 13.27 -5.76 -4.15
N ILE A 120 12.04 -5.33 -3.83
CA ILE A 120 10.97 -5.13 -4.81
C ILE A 120 10.95 -3.67 -5.31
N HIS A 121 10.88 -2.69 -4.38
CA HIS A 121 10.58 -1.31 -4.74
C HIS A 121 11.77 -0.59 -5.39
N ALA A 122 13.00 -0.80 -4.90
CA ALA A 122 14.17 -0.12 -5.46
C ALA A 122 14.38 -0.44 -6.96
N PRO A 123 14.32 -1.71 -7.42
CA PRO A 123 14.38 -2.03 -8.85
C PRO A 123 13.23 -1.44 -9.66
N ILE A 124 11.99 -1.42 -9.11
CA ILE A 124 10.83 -0.84 -9.78
C ILE A 124 11.01 0.68 -9.95
N HIS A 125 11.39 1.41 -8.89
CA HIS A 125 11.70 2.84 -8.97
C HIS A 125 12.79 3.13 -9.99
N LYS A 126 13.82 2.28 -10.05
CA LYS A 126 14.94 2.44 -10.97
C LYS A 126 14.56 2.21 -12.43
N ALA A 127 13.73 1.20 -12.70
CA ALA A 127 13.43 0.74 -14.05
C ALA A 127 12.27 1.49 -14.70
N LEU A 128 11.29 1.96 -13.92
CA LEU A 128 10.03 2.48 -14.43
C LEU A 128 9.88 4.00 -14.21
N PRO A 129 10.01 4.84 -15.25
CA PRO A 129 9.92 6.30 -15.11
C PRO A 129 8.57 6.82 -14.57
N HIS A 130 7.51 6.01 -14.70
CA HIS A 130 6.17 6.34 -14.21
C HIS A 130 5.91 5.86 -12.77
N ALA A 131 6.88 5.19 -12.14
CA ALA A 131 6.78 4.61 -10.80
C ALA A 131 7.51 5.48 -9.75
N ALA A 132 7.20 6.78 -9.71
CA ALA A 132 7.68 7.64 -8.61
C ALA A 132 7.11 7.18 -7.27
N ALA A 133 5.83 6.78 -7.21
CA ALA A 133 5.22 6.09 -6.09
C ALA A 133 5.04 4.61 -6.42
N VAL A 134 5.41 3.72 -5.48
CA VAL A 134 5.24 2.26 -5.56
C VAL A 134 4.59 1.80 -4.28
N PHE A 135 3.38 1.24 -4.39
CA PHE A 135 2.56 0.81 -3.26
C PHE A 135 2.28 -0.67 -3.37
N HIS A 136 2.73 -1.44 -2.40
CA HIS A 136 2.48 -2.88 -2.30
C HIS A 136 1.66 -3.19 -1.05
N THR A 137 0.55 -3.92 -1.24
CA THR A 137 -0.36 -4.31 -0.15
C THR A 137 -0.91 -5.72 -0.37
N HIS A 138 -1.32 -6.33 0.74
CA HIS A 138 -2.08 -7.58 0.75
C HIS A 138 -3.57 -7.31 1.04
N MET A 139 -4.14 -6.32 0.37
CA MET A 139 -5.56 -5.97 0.50
C MET A 139 -6.46 -7.21 0.33
N PRO A 140 -7.48 -7.40 1.19
CA PRO A 140 -8.19 -8.68 1.29
C PRO A 140 -8.78 -9.20 -0.02
N TYR A 141 -9.48 -8.37 -0.76
CA TYR A 141 -10.22 -8.82 -1.95
C TYR A 141 -9.32 -8.99 -3.17
N ALA A 142 -8.48 -8.02 -3.46
CA ALA A 142 -7.55 -8.13 -4.58
C ALA A 142 -6.54 -9.26 -4.34
N SER A 143 -6.04 -9.41 -3.11
CA SER A 143 -5.19 -10.53 -2.75
C SER A 143 -5.90 -11.88 -2.83
N ALA A 144 -7.19 -11.96 -2.51
CA ALA A 144 -7.95 -13.21 -2.68
C ALA A 144 -8.03 -13.63 -4.16
N LEU A 145 -8.19 -12.67 -5.08
CA LEU A 145 -8.16 -12.97 -6.52
C LEU A 145 -6.82 -13.55 -6.95
N THR A 146 -5.68 -13.08 -6.40
CA THR A 146 -4.35 -13.61 -6.75
C THR A 146 -4.13 -15.07 -6.36
N ARG A 147 -5.03 -15.68 -5.57
CA ARG A 147 -5.01 -17.09 -5.16
C ARG A 147 -5.91 -17.98 -6.03
N LEU A 148 -6.54 -17.41 -7.04
CA LEU A 148 -7.37 -18.17 -8.00
C LEU A 148 -6.52 -18.60 -9.20
N GLU A 149 -6.89 -19.70 -9.85
CA GLU A 149 -6.32 -20.13 -11.14
C GLU A 149 -6.47 -19.05 -12.23
N ASP A 150 -7.57 -18.30 -12.20
CA ASP A 150 -7.75 -17.12 -13.03
C ASP A 150 -7.98 -15.88 -12.14
N PRO A 151 -6.91 -15.10 -11.87
CA PRO A 151 -6.96 -13.94 -11.01
C PRO A 151 -7.54 -12.69 -11.68
N ARG A 152 -7.94 -12.77 -12.94
CA ARG A 152 -8.28 -11.60 -13.75
C ARG A 152 -9.53 -10.89 -13.27
N ILE A 153 -9.46 -9.58 -13.24
CA ILE A 153 -10.65 -8.72 -13.14
C ILE A 153 -11.51 -8.96 -14.38
N LYS A 154 -12.81 -9.21 -14.18
CA LYS A 154 -13.78 -9.54 -15.21
C LYS A 154 -14.53 -8.30 -15.71
N GLU A 155 -15.04 -8.34 -16.92
CA GLU A 155 -15.78 -7.27 -17.59
C GLU A 155 -17.23 -7.18 -17.10
N ILE A 156 -17.42 -6.96 -15.79
CA ILE A 156 -18.73 -7.01 -15.13
C ILE A 156 -19.28 -5.63 -14.71
N GLY A 157 -18.47 -4.60 -14.82
CA GLY A 157 -18.85 -3.24 -14.45
C GLY A 157 -17.90 -2.18 -15.02
N GLN A 158 -18.32 -0.93 -14.89
CA GLN A 158 -17.56 0.22 -15.42
C GLN A 158 -16.17 0.35 -14.75
N THR A 159 -16.10 0.21 -13.44
CA THR A 159 -14.83 0.33 -12.70
C THR A 159 -13.82 -0.72 -13.13
N GLU A 160 -14.28 -1.96 -13.28
CA GLU A 160 -13.47 -3.09 -13.73
C GLU A 160 -12.88 -2.82 -15.12
N VAL A 161 -13.74 -2.43 -16.08
CA VAL A 161 -13.31 -2.15 -17.45
C VAL A 161 -12.31 -1.01 -17.55
N LEU A 162 -12.48 0.08 -16.77
CA LEU A 162 -11.56 1.21 -16.74
C LEU A 162 -10.17 0.84 -16.21
N LEU A 163 -10.07 -0.19 -15.35
CA LEU A 163 -8.82 -0.65 -14.77
C LEU A 163 -8.06 -1.65 -15.64
N MET A 164 -8.77 -2.45 -16.47
CA MET A 164 -8.19 -3.62 -17.15
C MET A 164 -6.93 -3.31 -17.95
N ASN A 165 -6.94 -2.18 -18.67
CA ASN A 165 -5.78 -1.78 -19.47
C ASN A 165 -4.54 -1.39 -18.64
N ALA A 166 -4.73 -1.10 -17.35
CA ALA A 166 -3.66 -0.72 -16.44
C ALA A 166 -3.05 -1.92 -15.69
N ILE A 167 -3.64 -3.12 -15.80
CA ILE A 167 -3.26 -4.29 -15.01
C ILE A 167 -2.29 -5.18 -15.81
N ALA A 168 -1.22 -5.60 -15.13
CA ALA A 168 -0.36 -6.72 -15.46
C ALA A 168 -0.60 -7.87 -14.47
N TYR A 169 -0.40 -9.10 -14.90
CA TYR A 169 -0.56 -10.30 -14.08
C TYR A 169 0.75 -11.07 -14.06
N ASP A 170 1.31 -11.26 -12.87
CA ASP A 170 2.40 -12.21 -12.62
C ASP A 170 1.75 -13.57 -12.30
N GLU A 171 2.03 -14.57 -13.10
CA GLU A 171 1.46 -15.91 -12.95
C GLU A 171 2.34 -16.83 -12.09
N ASN A 172 3.52 -16.35 -11.65
CA ASN A 172 4.51 -17.19 -10.98
C ASN A 172 4.91 -16.61 -9.62
N TYR A 173 4.56 -17.30 -8.54
CA TYR A 173 5.08 -16.97 -7.22
C TYR A 173 6.44 -17.67 -7.00
N ALA A 174 7.50 -16.86 -6.93
CA ALA A 174 8.87 -17.36 -6.75
C ALA A 174 9.31 -17.45 -5.27
N GLY A 175 8.40 -17.21 -4.33
CA GLY A 175 8.72 -17.18 -2.90
C GLY A 175 8.98 -15.76 -2.37
N PRO A 176 9.46 -15.62 -1.12
CA PRO A 176 9.74 -14.31 -0.54
C PRO A 176 10.84 -13.55 -1.29
N ALA A 177 10.64 -12.27 -1.53
CA ALA A 177 11.58 -11.43 -2.26
C ALA A 177 12.75 -10.98 -1.36
N PHE A 178 13.79 -11.78 -1.25
CA PHE A 178 15.00 -11.44 -0.49
C PHE A 178 16.19 -11.01 -1.36
N ALA A 179 16.00 -10.95 -2.68
CA ALA A 179 17.01 -10.55 -3.65
C ALA A 179 16.44 -9.58 -4.69
N PRO A 180 17.23 -8.55 -5.13
CA PRO A 180 16.76 -7.53 -6.08
C PRO A 180 16.36 -8.06 -7.47
N GLU A 181 16.77 -9.28 -7.81
CA GLU A 181 16.41 -9.97 -9.06
C GLU A 181 14.89 -10.12 -9.19
N GLU A 182 14.21 -10.40 -8.09
CA GLU A 182 12.74 -10.48 -8.07
C GLU A 182 12.11 -9.13 -8.43
N GLY A 183 12.58 -8.04 -7.85
CA GLY A 183 12.09 -6.69 -8.20
C GLY A 183 12.34 -6.32 -9.66
N LYS A 184 13.45 -6.76 -10.25
CA LYS A 184 13.73 -6.55 -11.69
C LYS A 184 12.73 -7.33 -12.55
N ARG A 185 12.48 -8.59 -12.22
CA ARG A 185 11.49 -9.44 -12.88
C ARG A 185 10.08 -8.81 -12.82
N LEU A 186 9.69 -8.34 -11.64
CA LEU A 186 8.39 -7.68 -11.45
C LEU A 186 8.31 -6.36 -12.25
N ALA A 187 9.39 -5.57 -12.30
CA ALA A 187 9.43 -4.36 -13.10
C ALA A 187 9.27 -4.66 -14.61
N GLU A 188 9.86 -5.73 -15.11
CA GLU A 188 9.69 -6.19 -16.49
C GLU A 188 8.24 -6.59 -16.79
N ILE A 189 7.57 -7.31 -15.86
CA ILE A 189 6.16 -7.70 -15.98
C ILE A 189 5.25 -6.47 -15.95
N ILE A 190 5.50 -5.51 -15.05
CA ILE A 190 4.75 -4.25 -15.01
C ILE A 190 4.87 -3.51 -16.33
N GLY A 191 6.08 -3.36 -16.88
CA GLY A 191 6.33 -2.67 -18.14
C GLY A 191 5.69 -1.29 -18.18
N SER A 192 4.75 -1.07 -19.09
CA SER A 192 3.99 0.19 -19.22
C SER A 192 2.71 0.24 -18.36
N LYS A 193 2.38 -0.85 -17.65
CA LYS A 193 1.21 -0.94 -16.78
C LYS A 193 1.47 -0.24 -15.44
N THR A 194 0.43 -0.14 -14.63
CA THR A 194 0.50 0.60 -13.37
C THR A 194 -0.10 -0.16 -12.18
N ILE A 195 -0.62 -1.35 -12.43
CA ILE A 195 -1.15 -2.27 -11.42
C ILE A 195 -0.58 -3.65 -11.74
N LEU A 196 -0.05 -4.34 -10.74
CA LEU A 196 0.44 -5.70 -10.84
C LEU A 196 -0.30 -6.60 -9.87
N PHE A 197 -0.94 -7.64 -10.38
CA PHE A 197 -1.43 -8.76 -9.59
C PHE A 197 -0.30 -9.78 -9.48
N MET A 198 0.15 -10.06 -8.26
CA MET A 198 1.25 -10.99 -7.97
C MET A 198 0.66 -12.33 -7.51
N ALA A 199 0.86 -13.40 -8.28
CA ALA A 199 0.31 -14.73 -7.98
C ALA A 199 0.57 -15.15 -6.52
N ASN A 200 -0.46 -15.64 -5.83
CA ASN A 200 -0.42 -16.11 -4.45
C ASN A 200 0.16 -15.10 -3.43
N HIS A 201 0.21 -13.81 -3.77
CA HIS A 201 0.88 -12.81 -2.95
C HIS A 201 -0.04 -11.60 -2.69
N GLY A 202 0.05 -10.56 -3.46
CA GLY A 202 -0.66 -9.31 -3.26
C GLY A 202 -0.68 -8.45 -4.51
N ILE A 203 -0.86 -7.15 -4.29
CA ILE A 203 -0.98 -6.17 -5.37
C ILE A 203 0.14 -5.14 -5.25
N THR A 204 0.70 -4.74 -6.39
CA THR A 204 1.56 -3.56 -6.48
C THR A 204 0.94 -2.53 -7.40
N THR A 205 0.86 -1.28 -6.98
CA THR A 205 0.44 -0.16 -7.83
C THR A 205 1.56 0.87 -7.97
N CYS A 206 1.67 1.45 -9.16
CA CYS A 206 2.66 2.47 -9.49
C CYS A 206 1.98 3.77 -9.91
N GLY A 207 2.58 4.90 -9.63
CA GLY A 207 2.08 6.21 -10.04
C GLY A 207 3.18 7.26 -10.12
N LYS A 208 2.94 8.32 -10.89
CA LYS A 208 3.81 9.51 -10.93
C LYS A 208 3.70 10.36 -9.66
N SER A 209 2.66 10.11 -8.85
CA SER A 209 2.42 10.75 -7.57
C SER A 209 1.78 9.76 -6.59
N VAL A 210 1.80 10.10 -5.30
CA VAL A 210 1.09 9.37 -4.25
C VAL A 210 -0.40 9.25 -4.58
N ALA A 211 -1.02 10.35 -5.02
CA ALA A 211 -2.43 10.37 -5.40
C ALA A 211 -2.76 9.34 -6.48
N GLN A 212 -1.94 9.24 -7.53
CA GLN A 212 -2.18 8.28 -8.61
C GLN A 212 -2.01 6.83 -8.16
N ALA A 213 -0.97 6.54 -7.36
CA ALA A 213 -0.76 5.18 -6.86
C ALA A 213 -1.88 4.76 -5.90
N TYR A 214 -2.32 5.68 -5.03
CA TYR A 214 -3.38 5.43 -4.06
C TYR A 214 -4.75 5.26 -4.72
N ASP A 215 -5.07 6.08 -5.71
CA ASP A 215 -6.31 5.98 -6.48
C ASP A 215 -6.45 4.59 -7.13
N ARG A 216 -5.37 4.08 -7.73
CA ARG A 216 -5.32 2.74 -8.31
C ARG A 216 -5.48 1.65 -7.26
N LEU A 217 -4.81 1.81 -6.12
CA LEU A 217 -4.94 0.89 -4.99
C LEU A 217 -6.39 0.80 -4.51
N TYR A 218 -7.03 1.96 -4.32
CA TYR A 218 -8.41 2.06 -3.88
C TYR A 218 -9.38 1.40 -4.85
N TYR A 219 -9.30 1.74 -6.13
CA TYR A 219 -10.28 1.23 -7.11
C TYR A 219 -10.05 -0.23 -7.50
N VAL A 220 -8.81 -0.74 -7.50
CA VAL A 220 -8.56 -2.16 -7.74
C VAL A 220 -9.13 -3.03 -6.61
N GLU A 221 -9.01 -2.58 -5.36
CA GLU A 221 -9.61 -3.31 -4.24
C GLU A 221 -11.14 -3.27 -4.30
N ARG A 222 -11.75 -2.12 -4.66
CA ARG A 222 -13.19 -2.01 -4.84
C ARG A 222 -13.70 -2.90 -5.97
N ALA A 223 -13.02 -2.96 -7.11
CA ALA A 223 -13.36 -3.85 -8.22
C ALA A 223 -13.27 -5.33 -7.80
N ALA A 224 -12.18 -5.70 -7.13
CA ALA A 224 -12.01 -7.06 -6.61
C ALA A 224 -13.08 -7.43 -5.58
N GLN A 225 -13.44 -6.52 -4.69
CA GLN A 225 -14.50 -6.72 -3.69
C GLN A 225 -15.84 -7.01 -4.35
N VAL A 226 -16.24 -6.20 -5.33
CA VAL A 226 -17.50 -6.37 -6.06
C VAL A 226 -17.51 -7.70 -6.81
N GLN A 227 -16.41 -8.03 -7.51
CA GLN A 227 -16.28 -9.30 -8.22
C GLN A 227 -16.41 -10.50 -7.28
N ILE A 228 -15.73 -10.50 -6.14
CA ILE A 228 -15.79 -11.59 -5.15
C ILE A 228 -17.21 -11.71 -4.59
N TYR A 229 -17.86 -10.59 -4.22
CA TYR A 229 -19.23 -10.64 -3.71
C TYR A 229 -20.22 -11.19 -4.75
N ALA A 230 -20.05 -10.81 -6.02
CA ALA A 230 -20.87 -11.37 -7.10
C ALA A 230 -20.62 -12.88 -7.29
N MET A 231 -19.35 -13.31 -7.26
CA MET A 231 -18.98 -14.74 -7.33
C MET A 231 -19.49 -15.53 -6.12
N TRP A 232 -19.54 -14.94 -4.96
CA TRP A 232 -19.98 -15.59 -3.71
C TRP A 232 -21.45 -16.02 -3.74
N THR A 233 -22.26 -15.39 -4.59
CA THR A 233 -23.67 -15.78 -4.76
C THR A 233 -23.85 -17.13 -5.44
N GLY A 234 -22.82 -17.69 -6.06
CA GLY A 234 -22.89 -18.88 -6.90
C GLY A 234 -23.62 -18.65 -8.23
N GLN A 235 -24.10 -17.43 -8.49
CA GLN A 235 -24.72 -17.07 -9.75
C GLN A 235 -23.68 -16.79 -10.84
N ARG A 236 -24.07 -16.99 -12.09
CA ARG A 236 -23.22 -16.65 -13.23
C ARG A 236 -23.01 -15.13 -13.30
N LEU A 237 -21.75 -14.68 -13.41
CA LEU A 237 -21.44 -13.27 -13.62
C LEU A 237 -22.04 -12.76 -14.93
N LYS A 238 -22.71 -11.61 -14.88
CA LYS A 238 -23.25 -10.93 -16.06
C LYS A 238 -22.14 -10.06 -16.66
N GLN A 239 -21.49 -10.55 -17.68
CA GLN A 239 -20.48 -9.79 -18.41
C GLN A 239 -21.11 -8.69 -19.28
N LEU A 240 -20.38 -7.60 -19.50
CA LEU A 240 -20.77 -6.55 -20.42
C LEU A 240 -20.57 -7.04 -21.87
N PRO A 241 -21.42 -6.61 -22.80
CA PRO A 241 -21.21 -6.87 -24.23
C PRO A 241 -19.91 -6.19 -24.72
N GLU A 242 -19.16 -6.89 -25.61
CA GLU A 242 -17.89 -6.38 -26.16
C GLU A 242 -17.96 -4.94 -26.68
N PRO A 243 -18.99 -4.51 -27.45
CA PRO A 243 -19.06 -3.12 -27.89
C PRO A 243 -19.12 -2.10 -26.73
N VAL A 244 -19.78 -2.47 -25.61
CA VAL A 244 -19.86 -1.62 -24.41
C VAL A 244 -18.52 -1.55 -23.71
N VAL A 245 -17.80 -2.67 -23.64
CA VAL A 245 -16.44 -2.74 -23.08
C VAL A 245 -15.50 -1.82 -23.86
N GLU A 246 -15.49 -1.91 -25.20
CA GLU A 246 -14.62 -1.11 -26.04
C GLU A 246 -14.94 0.39 -25.96
N VAL A 247 -16.21 0.77 -25.98
CA VAL A 247 -16.60 2.18 -25.75
C VAL A 247 -16.15 2.66 -24.40
N THR A 248 -16.35 1.87 -23.33
CA THR A 248 -15.94 2.23 -21.95
C THR A 248 -14.43 2.40 -21.82
N LYS A 249 -13.63 1.56 -22.50
CA LYS A 249 -12.16 1.66 -22.51
C LYS A 249 -11.65 2.91 -23.23
N THR A 250 -12.36 3.35 -24.27
CA THR A 250 -11.93 4.41 -25.18
C THR A 250 -12.57 5.75 -24.89
N GLU A 251 -13.77 5.77 -24.30
CA GLU A 251 -14.46 7.00 -23.95
C GLU A 251 -13.66 7.77 -22.88
N ARG A 252 -13.14 8.91 -23.29
CA ARG A 252 -12.55 9.90 -22.36
C ARG A 252 -13.48 11.10 -22.30
N PRO A 253 -13.64 11.73 -21.12
CA PRO A 253 -14.34 12.99 -21.04
C PRO A 253 -13.80 13.97 -22.07
N ALA A 254 -14.68 14.69 -22.76
CA ALA A 254 -14.30 15.71 -23.72
C ALA A 254 -13.51 16.89 -23.10
N TYR A 255 -13.40 16.89 -21.76
CA TYR A 255 -12.65 17.87 -20.98
C TYR A 255 -11.67 17.13 -20.04
N THR A 256 -10.50 17.70 -19.90
CA THR A 256 -9.52 17.28 -18.89
C THR A 256 -9.79 18.05 -17.61
N TYR A 257 -9.82 17.32 -16.50
CA TYR A 257 -9.84 17.94 -15.17
C TYR A 257 -8.42 18.38 -14.77
N ASP A 258 -8.30 19.57 -14.23
CA ASP A 258 -7.10 20.05 -13.54
C ASP A 258 -7.54 20.59 -12.16
N PRO A 259 -7.09 20.03 -11.04
CA PRO A 259 -6.32 18.76 -10.92
C PRO A 259 -7.04 17.52 -11.48
N SER A 260 -6.27 16.48 -11.77
CA SER A 260 -6.77 15.19 -12.29
C SER A 260 -7.76 14.50 -11.34
N PRO A 261 -8.61 13.57 -11.82
CA PRO A 261 -9.53 12.84 -10.94
C PRO A 261 -8.84 12.14 -9.76
N SER A 262 -7.66 11.55 -9.95
CA SER A 262 -6.92 10.90 -8.87
C SER A 262 -6.44 11.89 -7.81
N GLU A 263 -5.99 13.07 -8.20
CA GLU A 263 -5.61 14.14 -7.26
C GLU A 263 -6.83 14.65 -6.48
N ARG A 264 -7.94 14.90 -7.16
CA ARG A 264 -9.20 15.34 -6.51
C ARG A 264 -9.73 14.29 -5.53
N HIS A 265 -9.64 13.00 -5.88
CA HIS A 265 -10.02 11.90 -5.00
C HIS A 265 -9.12 11.86 -3.77
N PHE A 266 -7.80 11.89 -3.96
CA PHE A 266 -6.85 11.87 -2.86
C PHE A 266 -7.01 13.08 -1.93
N ASP A 267 -7.21 14.29 -2.47
CA ASP A 267 -7.50 15.49 -1.69
C ASP A 267 -8.82 15.38 -0.91
N ALA A 268 -9.83 14.74 -1.48
CA ALA A 268 -11.09 14.49 -0.77
C ALA A 268 -10.87 13.56 0.43
N LEU A 269 -10.04 12.52 0.27
CA LEU A 269 -9.66 11.61 1.35
C LEU A 269 -8.81 12.30 2.41
N LYS A 270 -7.84 13.14 2.02
CA LYS A 270 -7.03 13.94 2.94
C LYS A 270 -7.90 14.85 3.81
N ARG A 271 -8.92 15.52 3.25
CA ARG A 271 -9.86 16.33 4.04
C ARG A 271 -10.63 15.52 5.09
N ILE A 272 -10.82 14.22 4.90
CA ILE A 272 -11.37 13.35 5.94
C ILE A 272 -10.33 13.10 7.02
N LEU A 273 -9.11 12.81 6.61
CA LEU A 273 -7.98 12.56 7.50
C LEU A 273 -7.63 13.80 8.34
N ASP A 274 -7.62 15.00 7.74
CA ASP A 274 -7.36 16.28 8.41
C ASP A 274 -8.32 16.53 9.60
N ARG A 275 -9.54 16.02 9.53
CA ARG A 275 -10.51 16.09 10.61
C ARG A 275 -10.36 15.02 11.67
N LYS A 276 -9.83 13.85 11.32
CA LYS A 276 -9.78 12.67 12.21
C LYS A 276 -8.42 12.46 12.85
N GLU A 277 -7.36 12.68 12.10
CA GLU A 277 -5.99 12.35 12.47
C GLU A 277 -5.00 13.39 11.91
N PRO A 278 -5.15 14.71 12.24
CA PRO A 278 -4.35 15.78 11.62
C PRO A 278 -2.85 15.65 11.84
N ASP A 279 -2.42 14.89 12.85
CA ASP A 279 -1.04 14.66 13.22
C ASP A 279 -0.22 13.87 12.16
N TYR A 280 -0.86 13.33 11.13
CA TYR A 280 -0.13 12.70 10.02
C TYR A 280 0.78 13.69 9.28
N ALA A 281 0.43 14.97 9.30
CA ALA A 281 1.16 16.02 8.60
C ALA A 281 2.38 16.59 9.38
N ASP A 282 2.60 16.11 10.63
CA ASP A 282 3.70 16.53 11.52
C ASP A 282 5.06 15.89 11.15
#